data_bbb96ca9b86e5b3acc668d3581871966
#
_entry.id   bbb96ca9b86e5b3acc668d3581871966
#
_cell.length_a   1.000
_cell.length_b   1.000
_cell.length_c   1.000
_cell.angle_alpha   90.00
_cell.angle_beta   90.00
_cell.angle_gamma   90.00
#
_symmetry.space_group_name_H-M   'P 1'
#
loop_
_entity.id
_entity.type
_entity.pdbx_description
1 polymer ?
#
loop_
_entity_poly.entity_id
_entity_poly.type
_entity_poly.pdbx_seq_one_letter_code
_entity_poly.pdbx_strand_id
1 'polypeptide(L)'
;AINIFGTHRNWLSRMPKRCIRTPHLEELERLIGKCMDTYERLTKTKELAAYLQSYIIIKGSWSTVVTPEGNCYFNPTGNPGMATAGSGDVLTGILAALLAQGYTQEDACRLGVYVHGLAGDIAAEEKGEIGTTSSDLIDALPAAWKKLTETKGRFTKE
;
A
#
# COMPACT_ATOMS: atom_id res chain seq x y z
N ALA A 1 13.83 3.20 6.98
CA ALA A 1 14.59 1.96 6.64
C ALA A 1 14.96 1.93 5.16
N ILE A 2 14.05 2.15 4.24
CA ILE A 2 14.28 2.06 2.76
C ILE A 2 15.38 3.02 2.27
N ASN A 3 15.50 4.20 2.86
CA ASN A 3 16.52 5.18 2.51
C ASN A 3 17.96 4.68 2.68
N ILE A 4 18.20 3.82 3.68
CA ILE A 4 19.53 3.22 3.94
C ILE A 4 19.91 2.26 2.80
N PHE A 5 18.95 1.55 2.23
CA PHE A 5 19.20 0.62 1.11
C PHE A 5 19.49 1.34 -0.19
N GLY A 6 19.00 2.57 -0.39
CA GLY A 6 19.35 3.41 -1.54
C GLY A 6 20.83 3.76 -1.58
N THR A 7 21.47 3.91 -0.41
CA THR A 7 22.91 4.18 -0.27
C THR A 7 23.78 2.92 -0.19
N HIS A 8 23.21 1.78 0.22
CA HIS A 8 23.92 0.51 0.40
C HIS A 8 23.26 -0.61 -0.42
N ARG A 9 23.32 -0.51 -1.73
CA ARG A 9 22.68 -1.47 -2.66
C ARG A 9 23.06 -2.93 -2.43
N ASN A 10 24.27 -3.20 -1.94
CA ASN A 10 24.72 -4.55 -1.59
C ASN A 10 23.96 -5.18 -0.41
N TRP A 11 23.22 -4.39 0.37
CA TRP A 11 22.37 -4.91 1.44
C TRP A 11 21.02 -5.40 0.94
N LEU A 12 20.58 -4.96 -0.24
CA LEU A 12 19.32 -5.40 -0.83
C LEU A 12 19.26 -6.93 -0.99
N SER A 13 20.37 -7.57 -1.37
CA SER A 13 20.46 -9.02 -1.54
C SER A 13 20.37 -9.81 -0.21
N ARG A 14 20.61 -9.13 0.92
CA ARG A 14 20.53 -9.73 2.27
C ARG A 14 19.15 -9.60 2.90
N MET A 15 18.22 -8.90 2.27
CA MET A 15 16.89 -8.71 2.81
C MET A 15 16.08 -10.02 2.74
N PRO A 16 15.23 -10.30 3.75
CA PRO A 16 14.37 -11.45 3.70
C PRO A 16 13.48 -11.42 2.46
N LYS A 17 13.29 -12.56 1.84
CA LYS A 17 12.32 -12.75 0.75
C LYS A 17 10.89 -12.65 1.27
N ARG A 18 9.94 -12.41 0.37
CA ARG A 18 8.50 -12.34 0.67
C ARG A 18 8.12 -11.25 1.67
N CYS A 19 8.94 -10.20 1.79
CA CYS A 19 8.59 -9.02 2.55
C CYS A 19 7.61 -8.13 1.79
N ILE A 20 6.81 -7.34 2.51
CA ILE A 20 6.02 -6.24 1.96
C ILE A 20 6.80 -4.94 2.20
N ARG A 21 6.94 -4.15 1.14
CA ARG A 21 7.62 -2.85 1.17
C ARG A 21 6.64 -1.77 0.73
N THR A 22 6.62 -0.67 1.45
CA THR A 22 5.68 0.43 1.23
C THR A 22 6.41 1.75 0.95
N PRO A 23 7.28 1.83 -0.08
CA PRO A 23 8.01 3.05 -0.37
C PRO A 23 7.06 4.18 -0.79
N HIS A 24 7.34 5.42 -0.37
CA HIS A 24 6.84 6.58 -1.08
C HIS A 24 7.67 6.81 -2.35
N LEU A 25 7.22 7.71 -3.21
CA LEU A 25 7.80 7.87 -4.56
C LEU A 25 9.31 8.13 -4.54
N GLU A 26 9.79 9.04 -3.69
CA GLU A 26 11.21 9.37 -3.61
C GLU A 26 12.07 8.21 -3.09
N GLU A 27 11.55 7.41 -2.14
CA GLU A 27 12.23 6.21 -1.65
C GLU A 27 12.34 5.17 -2.75
N LEU A 28 11.28 5.00 -3.53
CA LEU A 28 11.27 4.09 -4.67
C LEU A 28 12.30 4.53 -5.71
N GLU A 29 12.31 5.81 -6.09
CA GLU A 29 13.26 6.34 -7.08
C GLU A 29 14.73 6.23 -6.65
N ARG A 30 15.02 6.25 -5.35
CA ARG A 30 16.38 5.96 -4.85
C ARG A 30 16.82 4.52 -5.13
N LEU A 31 15.87 3.60 -5.22
CA LEU A 31 16.14 2.18 -5.50
C LEU A 31 16.22 1.88 -6.99
N ILE A 32 15.28 2.43 -7.78
CA ILE A 32 15.12 2.12 -9.21
C ILE A 32 15.70 3.19 -10.15
N GLY A 33 16.12 4.33 -9.60
CA GLY A 33 16.51 5.51 -10.37
C GLY A 33 15.31 6.39 -10.72
N LYS A 34 15.57 7.61 -11.16
CA LYS A 34 14.52 8.51 -11.66
C LYS A 34 13.84 7.89 -12.88
N CYS A 35 12.54 8.11 -12.99
CA CYS A 35 11.71 7.63 -14.07
C CYS A 35 11.08 8.80 -14.80
N MET A 36 11.00 8.70 -16.12
CA MET A 36 10.41 9.74 -16.96
C MET A 36 8.88 9.75 -16.87
N ASP A 37 8.28 8.58 -16.65
CA ASP A 37 6.83 8.41 -16.57
C ASP A 37 6.42 7.27 -15.62
N THR A 38 5.11 7.10 -15.49
CA THR A 38 4.52 6.06 -14.64
C THR A 38 4.74 4.66 -15.19
N TYR A 39 4.81 4.50 -16.51
CA TYR A 39 5.03 3.20 -17.15
C TYR A 39 6.44 2.69 -16.87
N GLU A 40 7.45 3.54 -17.06
CA GLU A 40 8.85 3.22 -16.75
C GLU A 40 9.00 2.88 -15.25
N ARG A 41 8.36 3.66 -14.38
CA ARG A 41 8.37 3.40 -12.93
C ARG A 41 7.78 2.04 -12.61
N LEU A 42 6.63 1.71 -13.19
CA LEU A 42 5.99 0.41 -12.98
C LEU A 42 6.87 -0.74 -13.47
N THR A 43 7.47 -0.61 -14.65
CA THR A 43 8.36 -1.61 -15.24
C THR A 43 9.57 -1.87 -14.33
N LYS A 44 10.29 -0.82 -13.92
CA LYS A 44 11.42 -0.94 -13.01
C LYS A 44 11.03 -1.47 -11.63
N THR A 45 9.82 -1.14 -11.16
CA THR A 45 9.32 -1.69 -9.89
C THR A 45 9.03 -3.19 -9.99
N LYS A 46 8.52 -3.68 -11.11
CA LYS A 46 8.35 -5.12 -11.35
C LYS A 46 9.70 -5.85 -11.33
N GLU A 47 10.71 -5.29 -11.99
CA GLU A 47 12.06 -5.85 -11.97
C GLU A 47 12.63 -5.89 -10.55
N LEU A 48 12.45 -4.82 -9.78
CA LEU A 48 12.88 -4.76 -8.38
C LEU A 48 12.12 -5.78 -7.50
N ALA A 49 10.80 -5.91 -7.66
CA ALA A 49 9.98 -6.86 -6.93
C ALA A 49 10.41 -8.31 -7.20
N ALA A 50 10.67 -8.64 -8.47
CA ALA A 50 11.17 -9.95 -8.88
C ALA A 50 12.59 -10.20 -8.34
N TYR A 51 13.49 -9.23 -8.43
CA TYR A 51 14.85 -9.34 -7.90
C TYR A 51 14.87 -9.57 -6.38
N LEU A 52 14.07 -8.80 -5.63
CA LEU A 52 13.98 -8.91 -4.17
C LEU A 52 13.08 -10.06 -3.70
N GLN A 53 12.36 -10.72 -4.61
CA GLN A 53 11.33 -11.70 -4.27
C GLN A 53 10.37 -11.16 -3.21
N SER A 54 9.89 -9.93 -3.39
CA SER A 54 9.13 -9.16 -2.40
C SER A 54 7.97 -8.40 -3.04
N TYR A 55 6.94 -8.16 -2.24
CA TYR A 55 5.80 -7.33 -2.62
C TYR A 55 6.16 -5.86 -2.44
N ILE A 56 5.81 -5.01 -3.41
CA ILE A 56 6.06 -3.56 -3.34
C ILE A 56 4.73 -2.83 -3.50
N ILE A 57 4.39 -1.99 -2.54
CA ILE A 57 3.25 -1.09 -2.60
C ILE A 57 3.76 0.31 -2.95
N ILE A 58 3.51 0.73 -4.18
CA ILE A 58 3.80 2.10 -4.63
C ILE A 58 2.70 3.00 -4.08
N LYS A 59 3.05 3.89 -3.14
CA LYS A 59 2.10 4.87 -2.58
C LYS A 59 1.93 6.05 -3.54
N GLY A 60 0.70 6.48 -3.75
CA GLY A 60 0.35 7.60 -4.62
C GLY A 60 -1.16 7.76 -4.68
N SER A 61 -1.66 8.64 -5.56
CA SER A 61 -3.11 8.83 -5.78
C SER A 61 -3.83 7.52 -6.12
N TRP A 62 -3.12 6.59 -6.75
CA TRP A 62 -3.54 5.23 -7.03
C TRP A 62 -2.50 4.27 -6.48
N SER A 63 -2.64 3.85 -5.23
CA SER A 63 -1.71 2.88 -4.67
C SER A 63 -1.69 1.61 -5.52
N THR A 64 -0.49 1.18 -5.90
CA THR A 64 -0.33 0.00 -6.77
C THR A 64 0.45 -1.08 -6.04
N VAL A 65 -0.11 -2.29 -5.97
CA VAL A 65 0.56 -3.47 -5.44
C VAL A 65 1.27 -4.19 -6.58
N VAL A 66 2.57 -4.39 -6.46
CA VAL A 66 3.40 -5.15 -7.40
C VAL A 66 3.89 -6.42 -6.72
N THR A 67 3.62 -7.59 -7.33
CA THR A 67 4.04 -8.89 -6.79
C THR A 67 5.40 -9.33 -7.33
N PRO A 68 6.10 -10.27 -6.67
CA PRO A 68 7.34 -10.85 -7.19
C PRO A 68 7.19 -11.50 -8.57
N GLU A 69 5.99 -11.99 -8.89
CA GLU A 69 5.65 -12.63 -10.17
C GLU A 69 5.35 -11.61 -11.28
N GLY A 70 5.34 -10.30 -10.95
CA GLY A 70 5.12 -9.22 -11.90
C GLY A 70 3.64 -8.82 -12.08
N ASN A 71 2.71 -9.39 -11.29
CA ASN A 71 1.32 -8.94 -11.28
C ASN A 71 1.21 -7.53 -10.67
N CYS A 72 0.26 -6.74 -11.17
CA CYS A 72 -0.02 -5.40 -10.66
C CYS A 72 -1.50 -5.24 -10.35
N TYR A 73 -1.78 -4.74 -9.15
CA TYR A 73 -3.14 -4.44 -8.70
C TYR A 73 -3.24 -2.95 -8.37
N PHE A 74 -4.12 -2.24 -9.07
CA PHE A 74 -4.38 -0.82 -8.84
C PHE A 74 -5.50 -0.66 -7.83
N ASN A 75 -5.24 0.10 -6.79
CA ASN A 75 -6.23 0.36 -5.74
C ASN A 75 -7.11 1.55 -6.11
N PRO A 76 -8.46 1.39 -6.17
CA PRO A 76 -9.38 2.45 -6.54
C PRO A 76 -9.81 3.35 -5.37
N THR A 77 -9.42 3.05 -4.12
CA THR A 77 -9.82 3.79 -2.92
C THR A 77 -8.71 4.73 -2.47
N GLY A 78 -9.09 5.77 -1.73
CA GLY A 78 -8.20 6.78 -1.19
C GLY A 78 -8.34 8.12 -1.91
N ASN A 79 -7.92 9.18 -1.23
CA ASN A 79 -8.01 10.55 -1.69
C ASN A 79 -6.75 11.37 -1.32
N PRO A 80 -6.58 12.58 -1.87
CA PRO A 80 -5.41 13.42 -1.58
C PRO A 80 -5.22 13.80 -0.12
N GLY A 81 -6.29 13.86 0.69
CA GLY A 81 -6.22 14.15 2.12
C GLY A 81 -5.42 13.12 2.92
N MET A 82 -5.24 11.91 2.37
CA MET A 82 -4.40 10.88 2.97
C MET A 82 -2.89 11.17 2.89
N ALA A 83 -2.47 12.23 2.20
CA ALA A 83 -1.08 12.70 2.17
C ALA A 83 -0.71 13.43 3.47
N THR A 84 -1.02 12.83 4.60
CA THR A 84 -0.76 13.34 5.95
C THR A 84 0.29 12.49 6.67
N ALA A 85 0.99 13.09 7.64
CA ALA A 85 1.99 12.39 8.45
C ALA A 85 1.34 11.22 9.21
N GLY A 86 2.00 10.06 9.23
CA GLY A 86 1.50 8.86 9.90
C GLY A 86 0.56 7.97 9.08
N SER A 87 0.02 8.43 7.96
CA SER A 87 -0.84 7.61 7.07
C SER A 87 -0.15 6.32 6.62
N GLY A 88 1.14 6.38 6.30
CA GLY A 88 1.94 5.21 5.95
C GLY A 88 2.14 4.22 7.11
N ASP A 89 2.18 4.72 8.35
CA ASP A 89 2.28 3.88 9.55
C ASP A 89 0.97 3.16 9.82
N VAL A 90 -0.18 3.81 9.57
CA VAL A 90 -1.50 3.17 9.61
C VAL A 90 -1.56 2.02 8.61
N LEU A 91 -1.13 2.23 7.35
CA LEU A 91 -1.07 1.15 6.36
C LEU A 91 -0.17 0.00 6.84
N THR A 92 0.99 0.31 7.41
CA THR A 92 1.91 -0.71 7.93
C THR A 92 1.27 -1.53 9.06
N GLY A 93 0.52 -0.88 9.96
CA GLY A 93 -0.23 -1.54 11.02
C GLY A 93 -1.31 -2.49 10.48
N ILE A 94 -2.07 -2.05 9.46
CA ILE A 94 -3.09 -2.88 8.79
C ILE A 94 -2.43 -4.12 8.16
N LEU A 95 -1.34 -3.94 7.41
CA LEU A 95 -0.62 -5.04 6.77
C LEU A 95 -0.08 -6.05 7.79
N ALA A 96 0.53 -5.56 8.87
CA ALA A 96 1.04 -6.40 9.95
C ALA A 96 -0.07 -7.20 10.62
N ALA A 97 -1.23 -6.58 10.88
CA ALA A 97 -2.39 -7.23 11.46
C ALA A 97 -2.97 -8.32 10.56
N LEU A 98 -3.05 -8.09 9.24
CA LEU A 98 -3.51 -9.09 8.29
C LEU A 98 -2.55 -10.28 8.19
N LEU A 99 -1.25 -10.04 8.13
CA LEU A 99 -0.25 -11.11 8.14
C LEU A 99 -0.30 -11.92 9.44
N ALA A 100 -0.47 -11.27 10.59
CA ALA A 100 -0.61 -11.95 11.88
C ALA A 100 -1.86 -12.83 11.95
N GLN A 101 -2.91 -12.52 11.20
CA GLN A 101 -4.13 -13.31 11.05
C GLN A 101 -4.01 -14.44 10.03
N GLY A 102 -2.85 -14.61 9.39
CA GLY A 102 -2.59 -15.70 8.45
C GLY A 102 -2.94 -15.42 7.00
N TYR A 103 -3.26 -14.18 6.63
CA TYR A 103 -3.42 -13.82 5.22
C TYR A 103 -2.10 -14.00 4.47
N THR A 104 -2.19 -14.39 3.19
CA THR A 104 -1.01 -14.39 2.31
C THR A 104 -0.49 -12.95 2.14
N GLN A 105 0.77 -12.80 1.76
CA GLN A 105 1.33 -11.47 1.50
C GLN A 105 0.56 -10.73 0.40
N GLU A 106 0.13 -11.44 -0.65
CA GLU A 106 -0.64 -10.86 -1.73
C GLU A 106 -2.00 -10.36 -1.25
N ASP A 107 -2.74 -11.20 -0.53
CA ASP A 107 -4.05 -10.83 -0.01
C ASP A 107 -3.94 -9.70 1.03
N ALA A 108 -2.92 -9.76 1.91
CA ALA A 108 -2.65 -8.69 2.86
C ALA A 108 -2.37 -7.36 2.15
N CYS A 109 -1.57 -7.36 1.08
CA CYS A 109 -1.30 -6.15 0.30
C CYS A 109 -2.58 -5.60 -0.34
N ARG A 110 -3.32 -6.44 -1.06
CA ARG A 110 -4.54 -6.02 -1.80
C ARG A 110 -5.62 -5.52 -0.85
N LEU A 111 -5.92 -6.30 0.18
CA LEU A 111 -6.93 -5.95 1.18
C LEU A 111 -6.49 -4.75 2.02
N GLY A 112 -5.23 -4.71 2.42
CA GLY A 112 -4.68 -3.65 3.25
C GLY A 112 -4.73 -2.28 2.57
N VAL A 113 -4.30 -2.17 1.30
CA VAL A 113 -4.37 -0.89 0.57
C VAL A 113 -5.81 -0.47 0.31
N TYR A 114 -6.71 -1.42 0.05
CA TYR A 114 -8.13 -1.13 -0.18
C TYR A 114 -8.80 -0.57 1.07
N VAL A 115 -8.65 -1.26 2.21
CA VAL A 115 -9.26 -0.84 3.49
C VAL A 115 -8.65 0.47 3.99
N HIS A 116 -7.34 0.64 3.85
CA HIS A 116 -6.65 1.89 4.18
C HIS A 116 -7.20 3.08 3.37
N GLY A 117 -7.34 2.91 2.04
CA GLY A 117 -7.91 3.93 1.18
C GLY A 117 -9.39 4.22 1.52
N LEU A 118 -10.19 3.17 1.73
CA LEU A 118 -11.60 3.31 2.08
C LEU A 118 -11.79 4.03 3.44
N ALA A 119 -10.92 3.75 4.42
CA ALA A 119 -10.92 4.48 5.69
C ALA A 119 -10.60 5.97 5.49
N GLY A 120 -9.63 6.27 4.60
CA GLY A 120 -9.32 7.64 4.20
C GLY A 120 -10.48 8.35 3.52
N ASP A 121 -11.22 7.66 2.65
CA ASP A 121 -12.41 8.21 1.99
C ASP A 121 -13.52 8.53 3.01
N ILE A 122 -13.79 7.63 3.94
CA ILE A 122 -14.76 7.84 5.03
C ILE A 122 -14.35 9.03 5.92
N ALA A 123 -13.08 9.11 6.31
CA ALA A 123 -12.57 10.21 7.11
C ALA A 123 -12.69 11.56 6.37
N ALA A 124 -12.41 11.58 5.07
CA ALA A 124 -12.53 12.79 4.25
C ALA A 124 -14.00 13.21 4.02
N GLU A 125 -14.94 12.28 3.94
CA GLU A 125 -16.38 12.57 3.90
C GLU A 125 -16.84 13.32 5.16
N GLU A 126 -16.29 12.98 6.33
CA GLU A 126 -16.66 13.59 7.61
C GLU A 126 -15.96 14.92 7.88
N LYS A 127 -14.66 15.04 7.56
CA LYS A 127 -13.80 16.15 7.98
C LYS A 127 -13.25 17.00 6.84
N GLY A 128 -13.50 16.59 5.61
CA GLY A 128 -12.87 17.17 4.42
C GLY A 128 -11.42 16.69 4.25
N GLU A 129 -10.92 16.69 3.02
CA GLU A 129 -9.56 16.20 2.71
C GLU A 129 -8.46 16.99 3.46
N ILE A 130 -8.62 18.31 3.62
CA ILE A 130 -7.64 19.16 4.28
C ILE A 130 -7.59 18.90 5.80
N GLY A 131 -8.73 18.55 6.40
CA GLY A 131 -8.85 18.32 7.84
C GLY A 131 -8.50 16.89 8.28
N THR A 132 -8.31 15.98 7.34
CA THR A 132 -8.08 14.56 7.63
C THR A 132 -6.68 14.30 8.19
N THR A 133 -6.61 13.59 9.30
CA THR A 133 -5.38 13.17 9.97
C THR A 133 -5.23 11.65 9.97
N SER A 134 -4.05 11.14 10.32
CA SER A 134 -3.83 9.69 10.46
C SER A 134 -4.67 9.05 11.56
N SER A 135 -4.99 9.80 12.62
CA SER A 135 -5.90 9.31 13.67
C SER A 135 -7.32 9.12 13.16
N ASP A 136 -7.79 10.01 12.29
CA ASP A 136 -9.10 9.88 11.67
C ASP A 136 -9.19 8.65 10.76
N LEU A 137 -8.09 8.30 10.07
CA LEU A 137 -8.01 7.06 9.32
C LEU A 137 -8.19 5.83 10.23
N ILE A 138 -7.54 5.83 11.40
CA ILE A 138 -7.65 4.75 12.38
C ILE A 138 -9.09 4.64 12.88
N ASP A 139 -9.72 5.75 13.24
CA ASP A 139 -11.09 5.81 13.76
C ASP A 139 -12.11 5.36 12.70
N ALA A 140 -11.82 5.58 11.41
CA ALA A 140 -12.67 5.15 10.31
C ALA A 140 -12.50 3.67 9.92
N LEU A 141 -11.46 2.96 10.39
CA LEU A 141 -11.22 1.55 10.04
C LEU A 141 -12.41 0.62 10.33
N PRO A 142 -13.09 0.69 11.50
CA PRO A 142 -14.24 -0.16 11.75
C PRO A 142 -15.35 0.02 10.71
N ALA A 143 -15.62 1.26 10.28
CA ALA A 143 -16.62 1.56 9.25
C ALA A 143 -16.18 1.05 7.87
N ALA A 144 -14.90 1.15 7.53
CA ALA A 144 -14.35 0.61 6.29
C ALA A 144 -14.49 -0.92 6.22
N TRP A 145 -14.17 -1.63 7.30
CA TRP A 145 -14.37 -3.08 7.39
C TRP A 145 -15.85 -3.47 7.29
N LYS A 146 -16.73 -2.76 7.97
CA LYS A 146 -18.17 -2.99 7.88
C LYS A 146 -18.67 -2.85 6.44
N LYS A 147 -18.32 -1.76 5.76
CA LYS A 147 -18.71 -1.48 4.37
C LYS A 147 -18.23 -2.58 3.40
N LEU A 148 -17.02 -3.11 3.61
CA LEU A 148 -16.46 -4.20 2.82
C LEU A 148 -17.23 -5.52 3.01
N THR A 149 -17.64 -5.85 4.26
CA THR A 149 -18.35 -7.09 4.56
C THR A 149 -19.82 -7.04 4.11
N GLU A 150 -20.47 -5.88 4.17
CA GLU A 150 -21.83 -5.68 3.69
C GLU A 150 -21.96 -5.84 2.17
N THR A 151 -20.92 -5.48 1.41
CA THR A 151 -20.88 -5.66 -0.05
C THR A 151 -20.88 -7.15 -0.43
N LYS A 152 -20.26 -8.03 0.36
CA LYS A 152 -20.30 -9.50 0.14
C LYS A 152 -21.71 -10.08 0.27
N GLY A 153 -22.58 -9.53 1.13
CA GLY A 153 -23.94 -10.00 1.31
C GLY A 153 -24.90 -9.72 0.14
N ARG A 154 -24.51 -8.86 -0.80
CA ARG A 154 -25.34 -8.57 -2.00
C ARG A 154 -25.13 -9.56 -3.15
N PHE A 155 -24.05 -10.33 -3.13
CA PHE A 155 -23.72 -11.30 -4.20
C PHE A 155 -24.05 -12.76 -3.83
N THR A 156 -24.58 -13.03 -2.65
CA THR A 156 -24.95 -14.39 -2.20
C THR A 156 -26.43 -14.66 -2.15
N LYS A 157 -27.26 -13.86 -2.84
CA LYS A 157 -28.68 -14.13 -3.04
C LYS A 157 -28.95 -14.39 -4.53
N GLU A 158 -28.51 -15.53 -5.02
CA GLU A 158 -29.10 -16.26 -6.15
C GLU A 158 -29.11 -17.74 -5.80
#